data_cd3ba66556ba812dafccb54a69fcaa02
#
_entry.id   cd3ba66556ba812dafccb54a69fcaa02
#
_cell.length_a   1.000
_cell.length_b   1.000
_cell.length_c   1.000
_cell.angle_alpha   90.00
_cell.angle_beta   90.00
_cell.angle_gamma   90.00
#
_symmetry.space_group_name_H-M   'P 1'
#
loop_
_entity.id
_entity.type
_entity.pdbx_description
1 polymer ?
#
loop_
_entity_poly.entity_id
_entity_poly.type
_entity_poly.pdbx_seq_one_letter_code
_entity_poly.pdbx_strand_id
1 'polypeptide(L)'
;MTKTAIAVFSDPKSGGDEALGRLFNALILTLELKEKSQEVDLIFQGAGTRWPAEIVKAAHPANALYMAVADRIAGVCGGCADIFCAREGAEASGLDLIRNRDVPGTSGVIDLSRYLEEGWRLVAL
;
A
#
# COMPACT_ATOMS: atom_id res chain seq x y z
N MET A 1 12.15 -19.47 -3.24
CA MET A 1 11.77 -18.06 -3.53
C MET A 1 11.05 -17.50 -2.33
N THR A 2 11.42 -16.30 -1.90
CA THR A 2 10.72 -15.62 -0.82
C THR A 2 9.52 -14.84 -1.35
N LYS A 3 8.54 -14.66 -0.49
CA LYS A 3 7.35 -13.86 -0.75
C LYS A 3 7.25 -12.80 0.34
N THR A 4 7.11 -11.55 -0.05
CA THR A 4 7.07 -10.43 0.90
C THR A 4 5.86 -9.54 0.61
N ALA A 5 5.09 -9.26 1.64
CA ALA A 5 4.03 -8.26 1.60
C ALA A 5 4.51 -7.02 2.34
N ILE A 6 4.43 -5.88 1.69
CA ILE A 6 4.84 -4.59 2.25
C ILE A 6 3.60 -3.76 2.48
N ALA A 7 3.30 -3.47 3.74
CA ALA A 7 2.13 -2.69 4.13
C ALA A 7 2.54 -1.28 4.51
N VAL A 8 1.98 -0.29 3.83
CA VAL A 8 2.28 1.13 4.07
C VAL A 8 1.20 1.73 4.96
N PHE A 9 1.59 2.10 6.18
CA PHE A 9 0.72 2.72 7.16
C PHE A 9 0.97 4.22 7.36
N SER A 10 2.11 4.73 6.88
CA SER A 10 2.47 6.14 7.09
C SER A 10 1.43 7.08 6.47
N ASP A 11 1.22 8.23 7.14
CA ASP A 11 0.17 9.17 6.77
C ASP A 11 0.75 10.40 6.07
N PRO A 12 0.39 10.66 4.80
CA PRO A 12 0.89 11.85 4.10
C PRO A 12 0.43 13.16 4.73
N LYS A 13 -0.65 13.16 5.51
CA LYS A 13 -1.20 14.38 6.08
C LYS A 13 -0.51 14.83 7.37
N SER A 14 -0.03 13.89 8.17
CA SER A 14 0.47 14.21 9.52
C SER A 14 1.93 13.86 9.75
N GLY A 15 2.55 13.12 8.86
CA GLY A 15 3.86 12.53 9.11
C GLY A 15 5.06 13.33 8.61
N GLY A 16 4.85 14.33 7.76
CA GLY A 16 5.95 15.13 7.21
C GLY A 16 7.01 14.27 6.51
N ASP A 17 8.27 14.65 6.67
CA ASP A 17 9.39 13.96 6.04
C ASP A 17 9.53 12.51 6.47
N GLU A 18 9.20 12.19 7.71
CA GLU A 18 9.26 10.82 8.20
C GLU A 18 8.29 9.92 7.43
N ALA A 19 7.05 10.37 7.27
CA ALA A 19 6.05 9.59 6.55
C ALA A 19 6.43 9.43 5.08
N LEU A 20 6.93 10.49 4.46
CA LEU A 20 7.40 10.45 3.09
C LEU A 20 8.59 9.49 2.94
N GLY A 21 9.51 9.50 3.89
CA GLY A 21 10.65 8.59 3.91
C GLY A 21 10.23 7.12 4.01
N ARG A 22 9.23 6.82 4.83
CA ARG A 22 8.71 5.45 4.92
C ARG A 22 8.06 5.01 3.61
N LEU A 23 7.30 5.89 2.99
CA LEU A 23 6.72 5.58 1.68
C LEU A 23 7.82 5.30 0.64
N PHE A 24 8.84 6.18 0.56
CA PHE A 24 9.95 5.96 -0.36
C PHE A 24 10.61 4.62 -0.13
N ASN A 25 10.88 4.26 1.12
CA ASN A 25 11.53 3.00 1.43
C ASN A 25 10.65 1.80 1.12
N ALA A 26 9.34 1.92 1.28
CA ALA A 26 8.41 0.87 0.88
C ALA A 26 8.45 0.66 -0.63
N LEU A 27 8.43 1.74 -1.40
CA LEU A 27 8.51 1.67 -2.86
C LEU A 27 9.87 1.14 -3.33
N ILE A 28 10.96 1.59 -2.70
CA ILE A 28 12.31 1.13 -3.03
C ILE A 28 12.46 -0.36 -2.76
N LEU A 29 12.00 -0.83 -1.60
CA LEU A 29 12.08 -2.26 -1.26
C LEU A 29 11.26 -3.09 -2.24
N THR A 30 10.08 -2.61 -2.62
CA THR A 30 9.25 -3.27 -3.62
C THR A 30 10.01 -3.39 -4.95
N LEU A 31 10.65 -2.30 -5.38
CA LEU A 31 11.43 -2.31 -6.62
C LEU A 31 12.62 -3.27 -6.53
N GLU A 32 13.35 -3.27 -5.42
CA GLU A 32 14.48 -4.16 -5.22
C GLU A 32 14.08 -5.63 -5.30
N LEU A 33 12.96 -5.99 -4.66
CA LEU A 33 12.48 -7.37 -4.70
C LEU A 33 11.97 -7.75 -6.09
N LYS A 34 11.31 -6.83 -6.76
CA LYS A 34 10.87 -7.03 -8.15
C LYS A 34 12.07 -7.29 -9.06
N GLU A 35 13.11 -6.47 -8.95
CA GLU A 35 14.32 -6.60 -9.78
C GLU A 35 15.07 -7.91 -9.52
N LYS A 36 14.94 -8.46 -8.32
CA LYS A 36 15.53 -9.74 -7.94
C LYS A 36 14.62 -10.92 -8.26
N SER A 37 13.54 -10.69 -8.99
CA SER A 37 12.55 -11.72 -9.35
C SER A 37 11.92 -12.40 -8.14
N GLN A 38 11.83 -11.70 -7.01
CA GLN A 38 11.13 -12.17 -5.83
C GLN A 38 9.65 -11.79 -5.90
N GLU A 39 8.80 -12.59 -5.27
CA GLU A 39 7.38 -12.29 -5.21
C GLU A 39 7.15 -11.19 -4.16
N VAL A 40 6.48 -10.12 -4.55
CA VAL A 40 6.23 -8.98 -3.67
C VAL A 40 4.86 -8.38 -3.94
N ASP A 41 4.12 -8.10 -2.87
CA ASP A 41 2.88 -7.33 -2.90
C ASP A 41 3.06 -6.07 -2.08
N LEU A 42 2.70 -4.93 -2.65
CA LEU A 42 2.62 -3.67 -1.92
C LEU A 42 1.14 -3.35 -1.66
N ILE A 43 0.82 -3.04 -0.41
CA ILE A 43 -0.56 -2.72 -0.01
C ILE A 43 -0.57 -1.44 0.83
N PHE A 44 -1.63 -0.64 0.68
CA PHE A 44 -1.82 0.59 1.46
C PHE A 44 -2.85 0.34 2.54
N GLN A 45 -2.48 0.63 3.80
CA GLN A 45 -3.24 0.33 4.99
C GLN A 45 -3.41 1.57 5.86
N GLY A 46 -4.46 1.59 6.69
CA GLY A 46 -4.67 2.68 7.63
C GLY A 46 -4.67 4.04 6.94
N ALA A 47 -4.04 5.02 7.54
CA ALA A 47 -3.89 6.35 6.93
C ALA A 47 -3.00 6.33 5.68
N GLY A 48 -2.24 5.28 5.46
CA GLY A 48 -1.48 5.08 4.22
C GLY A 48 -2.35 4.94 2.98
N THR A 49 -3.64 4.65 3.15
CA THR A 49 -4.61 4.63 2.04
C THR A 49 -4.76 5.99 1.36
N ARG A 50 -4.25 7.05 1.97
CA ARG A 50 -4.24 8.40 1.39
C ARG A 50 -3.13 8.62 0.37
N TRP A 51 -2.11 7.76 0.33
CA TRP A 51 -0.98 7.94 -0.57
C TRP A 51 -1.32 7.86 -2.06
N PRO A 52 -2.14 6.91 -2.52
CA PRO A 52 -2.42 6.80 -3.96
C PRO A 52 -2.87 8.10 -4.62
N ALA A 53 -3.75 8.86 -3.95
CA ALA A 53 -4.21 10.16 -4.47
C ALA A 53 -3.08 11.16 -4.65
N GLU A 54 -2.00 11.05 -3.88
CA GLU A 54 -0.86 11.95 -3.94
C GLU A 54 0.18 11.48 -4.96
N ILE A 55 0.58 10.22 -4.88
CA ILE A 55 1.70 9.70 -5.67
C ILE A 55 1.35 9.43 -7.13
N VAL A 56 0.07 9.40 -7.47
CA VAL A 56 -0.37 9.28 -8.87
C VAL A 56 -0.08 10.58 -9.64
N LYS A 57 0.10 11.68 -8.94
CA LYS A 57 0.39 12.97 -9.57
C LYS A 57 1.81 12.99 -10.12
N ALA A 58 1.96 13.39 -11.39
CA ALA A 58 3.25 13.38 -12.07
C ALA A 58 4.30 14.26 -11.36
N ALA A 59 3.87 15.34 -10.69
CA ALA A 59 4.78 16.23 -9.98
C ALA A 59 5.20 15.73 -8.59
N HIS A 60 4.59 14.66 -8.08
CA HIS A 60 4.94 14.15 -6.76
C HIS A 60 6.32 13.49 -6.80
N PRO A 61 7.18 13.74 -5.78
CA PRO A 61 8.53 13.15 -5.75
C PRO A 61 8.56 11.62 -5.86
N ALA A 62 7.54 10.93 -5.39
CA ALA A 62 7.47 9.47 -5.41
C ALA A 62 6.82 8.91 -6.69
N ASN A 63 6.36 9.76 -7.61
CA ASN A 63 5.62 9.28 -8.77
C ASN A 63 6.43 8.30 -9.64
N ALA A 64 7.69 8.59 -9.90
CA ALA A 64 8.53 7.72 -10.74
C ALA A 64 8.69 6.33 -10.12
N LEU A 65 8.92 6.26 -8.80
CA LEU A 65 8.99 4.99 -8.08
C LEU A 65 7.65 4.25 -8.10
N TYR A 66 6.56 4.97 -7.87
CA TYR A 66 5.22 4.42 -7.92
C TYR A 66 4.95 3.76 -9.27
N MET A 67 5.26 4.46 -10.36
CA MET A 67 5.07 3.92 -11.71
C MET A 67 5.93 2.68 -11.95
N ALA A 68 7.14 2.66 -11.42
CA ALA A 68 8.07 1.52 -11.60
C ALA A 68 7.57 0.24 -10.91
N VAL A 69 6.76 0.36 -9.85
CA VAL A 69 6.26 -0.78 -9.08
C VAL A 69 4.75 -0.98 -9.18
N ALA A 70 4.08 -0.25 -10.06
CA ALA A 70 2.63 -0.29 -10.18
C ALA A 70 2.08 -1.70 -10.38
N ASP A 71 2.80 -2.55 -11.08
CA ASP A 71 2.42 -3.94 -11.34
C ASP A 71 2.55 -4.85 -10.10
N ARG A 72 3.11 -4.35 -9.01
CA ARG A 72 3.26 -5.09 -7.76
C ARG A 72 2.35 -4.58 -6.65
N ILE A 73 1.53 -3.58 -6.94
CA ILE A 73 0.58 -3.05 -5.98
C ILE A 73 -0.67 -3.92 -5.99
N ALA A 74 -0.88 -4.65 -4.90
CA ALA A 74 -2.06 -5.50 -4.77
C ALA A 74 -3.33 -4.67 -4.59
N GLY A 75 -3.25 -3.57 -3.88
CA GLY A 75 -4.37 -2.66 -3.71
C GLY A 75 -4.34 -1.87 -2.42
N VAL A 76 -5.52 -1.35 -2.07
CA VAL A 76 -5.76 -0.48 -0.93
C VAL A 76 -6.77 -1.17 -0.01
N CYS A 77 -6.53 -1.14 1.30
CA CYS A 77 -7.51 -1.66 2.25
C CYS A 77 -8.80 -0.84 2.18
N GLY A 78 -9.90 -1.48 1.77
CA GLY A 78 -11.17 -0.80 1.57
C GLY A 78 -11.73 -0.17 2.84
N GLY A 79 -11.79 -0.94 3.93
CA GLY A 79 -12.27 -0.45 5.21
C GLY A 79 -11.44 0.69 5.76
N CYS A 80 -10.12 0.61 5.61
CA CYS A 80 -9.22 1.70 6.00
C CYS A 80 -9.48 2.95 5.17
N ALA A 81 -9.64 2.79 3.86
CA ALA A 81 -9.92 3.93 2.97
C ALA A 81 -11.21 4.66 3.38
N ASP A 82 -12.24 3.91 3.78
CA ASP A 82 -13.48 4.50 4.26
C ASP A 82 -13.27 5.28 5.56
N ILE A 83 -12.58 4.69 6.53
CA ILE A 83 -12.33 5.32 7.84
C ILE A 83 -11.48 6.57 7.70
N PHE A 84 -10.47 6.53 6.84
CA PHE A 84 -9.52 7.64 6.67
C PHE A 84 -9.89 8.59 5.54
N CYS A 85 -11.12 8.51 5.02
CA CYS A 85 -11.64 9.39 3.97
C CYS A 85 -10.77 9.39 2.70
N ALA A 86 -10.27 8.22 2.32
CA ALA A 86 -9.37 8.06 1.19
C ALA A 86 -9.97 7.28 0.02
N ARG A 87 -11.22 6.86 0.12
CA ARG A 87 -11.87 6.00 -0.88
C ARG A 87 -11.89 6.62 -2.27
N GLU A 88 -12.33 7.86 -2.39
CA GLU A 88 -12.46 8.52 -3.70
C GLU A 88 -11.11 8.65 -4.40
N GLY A 89 -10.07 9.05 -3.65
CA GLY A 89 -8.73 9.18 -4.21
C GLY A 89 -8.13 7.85 -4.63
N ALA A 90 -8.38 6.80 -3.85
CA ALA A 90 -7.93 5.46 -4.21
C ALA A 90 -8.63 4.95 -5.47
N GLU A 91 -9.94 5.12 -5.57
CA GLU A 91 -10.69 4.75 -6.77
C GLU A 91 -10.20 5.52 -8.00
N ALA A 92 -9.97 6.82 -7.85
CA ALA A 92 -9.50 7.66 -8.95
C ALA A 92 -8.09 7.28 -9.42
N SER A 93 -7.28 6.70 -8.53
CA SER A 93 -5.94 6.21 -8.88
C SER A 93 -5.96 4.90 -9.67
N GLY A 94 -7.11 4.24 -9.77
CA GLY A 94 -7.26 2.98 -10.48
C GLY A 94 -6.88 1.75 -9.68
N LEU A 95 -6.55 1.90 -8.40
CA LEU A 95 -6.20 0.77 -7.54
C LEU A 95 -7.44 0.08 -6.99
N ASP A 96 -7.34 -1.23 -6.78
CA ASP A 96 -8.42 -2.00 -6.20
C ASP A 96 -8.59 -1.70 -4.71
N LEU A 97 -9.84 -1.54 -4.28
CA LEU A 97 -10.20 -1.48 -2.87
C LEU A 97 -10.48 -2.91 -2.41
N ILE A 98 -9.63 -3.44 -1.55
CA ILE A 98 -9.72 -4.84 -1.12
C ILE A 98 -10.48 -4.94 0.20
N ARG A 99 -11.53 -5.79 0.22
CA ARG A 99 -12.41 -6.01 1.36
C ARG A 99 -12.67 -7.51 1.55
N ASN A 100 -11.60 -8.30 1.60
CA ASN A 100 -11.73 -9.75 1.62
C ASN A 100 -11.82 -10.37 3.02
N ARG A 101 -11.94 -9.53 4.05
CA ARG A 101 -12.19 -9.97 5.42
C ARG A 101 -13.22 -9.08 6.08
N ASP A 102 -14.29 -9.70 6.59
CA ASP A 102 -15.31 -9.00 7.36
C ASP A 102 -14.77 -8.67 8.76
N VAL A 103 -14.84 -7.40 9.14
CA VAL A 103 -14.44 -6.92 10.46
C VAL A 103 -15.56 -6.01 10.99
N PRO A 104 -16.04 -6.26 12.22
CA PRO A 104 -17.11 -5.44 12.80
C PRO A 104 -16.79 -3.95 12.76
N GLY A 105 -17.77 -3.15 12.35
CA GLY A 105 -17.61 -1.69 12.25
C GLY A 105 -16.91 -1.21 10.99
N THR A 106 -16.60 -2.09 10.06
CA THR A 106 -15.95 -1.72 8.78
C THR A 106 -16.72 -2.27 7.59
N SER A 107 -16.42 -1.76 6.41
CA SER A 107 -16.94 -2.28 5.14
C SER A 107 -16.16 -3.49 4.62
N GLY A 108 -15.24 -4.02 5.41
CA GLY A 108 -14.33 -5.09 5.01
C GLY A 108 -12.92 -4.57 4.79
N VAL A 109 -11.93 -5.34 5.20
CA VAL A 109 -10.51 -4.98 5.16
C VAL A 109 -9.70 -6.02 4.39
N ILE A 110 -8.43 -5.72 4.13
CA ILE A 110 -7.49 -6.72 3.62
C ILE A 110 -7.22 -7.74 4.72
N ASP A 111 -7.27 -9.01 4.38
CA ASP A 111 -6.90 -10.08 5.29
C ASP A 111 -5.38 -10.23 5.35
N LEU A 112 -4.75 -9.51 6.28
CA LEU A 112 -3.31 -9.59 6.47
C LEU A 112 -2.87 -10.96 6.98
N SER A 113 -3.72 -11.63 7.76
CA SER A 113 -3.37 -12.94 8.32
C SER A 113 -3.15 -13.99 7.23
N ARG A 114 -3.84 -13.85 6.10
CA ARG A 114 -3.66 -14.76 4.96
C ARG A 114 -2.22 -14.75 4.45
N TYR A 115 -1.59 -13.58 4.39
CA TYR A 115 -0.18 -13.50 3.98
C TYR A 115 0.69 -14.34 4.91
N LEU A 116 0.50 -14.20 6.22
CA LEU A 116 1.29 -14.94 7.20
C LEU A 116 1.04 -16.45 7.11
N GLU A 117 -0.23 -16.85 6.93
CA GLU A 117 -0.59 -18.25 6.79
C GLU A 117 -0.01 -18.90 5.55
N GLU A 118 0.12 -18.12 4.47
CA GLU A 118 0.67 -18.61 3.20
C GLU A 118 2.18 -18.49 3.11
N GLY A 119 2.84 -18.17 4.21
CA GLY A 119 4.30 -18.14 4.27
C GLY A 119 4.96 -16.85 3.78
N TRP A 120 4.20 -15.78 3.62
CA TRP A 120 4.76 -14.49 3.26
C TRP A 120 5.43 -13.84 4.48
N ARG A 121 6.49 -13.09 4.22
CA ARG A 121 7.02 -12.14 5.20
C ARG A 121 6.17 -10.89 5.12
N LEU A 122 5.95 -10.26 6.27
CA LEU A 122 5.18 -9.00 6.33
C LEU A 122 6.09 -7.89 6.84
N VAL A 123 6.22 -6.84 6.04
CA VAL A 123 6.99 -5.64 6.39
C VAL A 123 6.00 -4.48 6.49
N ALA A 124 6.00 -3.78 7.63
CA ALA A 124 5.11 -2.63 7.86
C ALA A 124 5.94 -1.34 7.95
N LEU A 125 5.55 -0.35 7.12
CA LEU A 125 6.26 0.94 7.05
C LEU A 125 5.32 2.14 7.14
#